data_23db8515c43c92977f632c44bc0ae4ca
#
_entry.id   23db8515c43c92977f632c44bc0ae4ca
#
_cell.length_a   1.000
_cell.length_b   1.000
_cell.length_c   1.000
_cell.angle_alpha   90.00
_cell.angle_beta   90.00
_cell.angle_gamma   90.00
#
_symmetry.space_group_name_H-M   'P 1'
#
loop_
_entity.id
_entity.type
_entity.pdbx_description
1 polymer ?
#
loop_
_entity_poly.entity_id
_entity_poly.type
_entity_poly.pdbx_seq_one_letter_code
_entity_poly.pdbx_strand_id
1 'polypeptide(L)'
;MRFVRKDYSTEVVRRHEAELQARQLDEQSLLNPNVYPGLTGRKLWRMVRDIQVIPHLWDLKHQMYDEQGGICCYCGLRIFEDSEGRKQSVEHVVPKGAHRELVGEYKNLLLTCSITDDDANLMGVATNDPTLRHCDDSKADKPLHYTPLMPECETAFQYDVVGGVQATDDQAQSDIETLRLDCDLLKERRKAALSILFDEDGNFISSEELRKISTNIMSRDEDNRLPEFCFVIKSVADSVLSENTIATI
;
A
#
# COMPACT_ATOMS: atom_id res chain seq x y z
N MET A 1 8.17 0.21 -1.83
CA MET A 1 7.14 -0.44 -0.96
C MET A 1 7.63 -0.38 0.47
N ARG A 2 6.75 -0.28 1.46
CA ARG A 2 7.11 -0.19 2.88
C ARG A 2 6.54 -1.39 3.63
N PHE A 3 7.31 -1.92 4.58
CA PHE A 3 6.85 -2.98 5.48
C PHE A 3 5.76 -2.46 6.43
N VAL A 4 4.67 -3.20 6.53
CA VAL A 4 3.54 -2.93 7.44
C VAL A 4 3.53 -3.98 8.53
N ARG A 5 3.87 -3.57 9.75
CA ARG A 5 3.79 -4.44 10.91
C ARG A 5 2.35 -4.53 11.41
N LYS A 6 1.80 -5.72 11.44
CA LYS A 6 0.46 -5.99 11.99
C LYS A 6 0.49 -6.03 13.51
N ASP A 7 -0.47 -5.35 14.15
CA ASP A 7 -0.64 -5.38 15.60
C ASP A 7 -1.82 -6.29 16.01
N TYR A 8 -1.48 -7.48 16.47
CA TYR A 8 -2.45 -8.47 16.97
C TYR A 8 -2.84 -8.25 18.43
N SER A 9 -2.25 -7.27 19.12
CA SER A 9 -2.49 -7.00 20.54
C SER A 9 -3.73 -6.15 20.80
N THR A 10 -4.29 -5.51 19.76
CA THR A 10 -5.46 -4.63 19.90
C THR A 10 -6.74 -5.41 20.19
N GLU A 11 -7.67 -4.78 20.89
CA GLU A 11 -8.96 -5.39 21.20
C GLU A 11 -9.77 -5.68 19.94
N VAL A 12 -9.76 -4.77 18.97
CA VAL A 12 -10.51 -4.92 17.72
C VAL A 12 -10.05 -6.15 16.93
N VAL A 13 -8.73 -6.37 16.84
CA VAL A 13 -8.18 -7.53 16.13
C VAL A 13 -8.53 -8.83 16.87
N ARG A 14 -8.36 -8.88 18.19
CA ARG A 14 -8.71 -10.08 18.97
C ARG A 14 -10.20 -10.43 18.86
N ARG A 15 -11.08 -9.44 18.93
CA ARG A 15 -12.53 -9.66 18.76
C ARG A 15 -12.87 -10.14 17.36
N HIS A 16 -12.26 -9.51 16.35
CA HIS A 16 -12.43 -9.93 14.97
C HIS A 16 -12.01 -11.38 14.75
N GLU A 17 -10.82 -11.77 15.18
CA GLU A 17 -10.30 -13.13 14.98
C GLU A 17 -11.16 -14.17 15.69
N ALA A 18 -11.57 -13.91 16.94
CA ALA A 18 -12.43 -14.82 17.67
C ALA A 18 -13.81 -15.01 16.99
N GLU A 19 -14.42 -13.93 16.53
CA GLU A 19 -15.71 -14.00 15.84
C GLU A 19 -15.59 -14.59 14.43
N LEU A 20 -14.51 -14.28 13.70
CA LEU A 20 -14.24 -14.88 12.41
C LEU A 20 -14.09 -16.39 12.53
N GLN A 21 -13.33 -16.88 13.51
CA GLN A 21 -13.17 -18.30 13.78
C GLN A 21 -14.52 -18.98 14.07
N ALA A 22 -15.35 -18.35 14.91
CA ALA A 22 -16.68 -18.87 15.20
C ALA A 22 -17.54 -18.99 13.93
N ARG A 23 -17.51 -17.97 13.05
CA ARG A 23 -18.26 -17.99 11.78
C ARG A 23 -17.69 -18.98 10.77
N GLN A 24 -16.40 -19.26 10.79
CA GLN A 24 -15.79 -20.28 9.93
C GLN A 24 -16.20 -21.71 10.33
N LEU A 25 -16.63 -21.91 11.57
CA LEU A 25 -17.12 -23.19 12.09
C LEU A 25 -18.66 -23.33 12.04
N ASP A 26 -19.39 -22.23 11.88
CA ASP A 26 -20.84 -22.22 11.83
C ASP A 26 -21.36 -22.83 10.51
N GLU A 27 -22.18 -23.86 10.61
CA GLU A 27 -22.78 -24.59 9.48
C GLU A 27 -23.75 -23.75 8.62
N GLN A 28 -24.14 -22.57 9.08
CA GLN A 28 -24.99 -21.64 8.33
C GLN A 28 -24.23 -20.43 7.76
N SER A 29 -22.95 -20.29 8.11
CA SER A 29 -22.16 -19.14 7.73
C SER A 29 -21.59 -19.25 6.31
N LEU A 30 -21.67 -18.14 5.55
CA LEU A 30 -20.97 -17.99 4.26
C LEU A 30 -19.44 -18.07 4.40
N LEU A 31 -18.91 -17.76 5.57
CA LEU A 31 -17.46 -17.83 5.84
C LEU A 31 -16.97 -19.25 6.11
N ASN A 32 -17.89 -20.20 6.40
CA ASN A 32 -17.52 -21.61 6.53
C ASN A 32 -17.17 -22.22 5.16
N PRO A 33 -15.94 -22.69 4.93
CA PRO A 33 -15.53 -23.21 3.65
C PRO A 33 -16.28 -24.49 3.23
N ASN A 34 -16.85 -25.22 4.18
CA ASN A 34 -17.55 -26.48 3.94
C ASN A 34 -19.02 -26.30 3.52
N VAL A 35 -19.63 -25.15 3.83
CA VAL A 35 -21.08 -24.91 3.58
C VAL A 35 -21.35 -24.66 2.09
N TYR A 36 -20.47 -23.93 1.42
CA TYR A 36 -20.60 -23.62 -0.01
C TYR A 36 -19.29 -23.90 -0.75
N PRO A 37 -18.91 -25.17 -0.98
CA PRO A 37 -17.58 -25.52 -1.53
C PRO A 37 -17.31 -24.96 -2.91
N GLY A 38 -18.32 -24.62 -3.71
CA GLY A 38 -18.18 -23.98 -5.02
C GLY A 38 -18.12 -22.45 -4.99
N LEU A 39 -18.20 -21.82 -3.82
CA LEU A 39 -18.14 -20.37 -3.70
C LEU A 39 -16.69 -19.89 -3.69
N THR A 40 -16.30 -19.16 -4.75
CA THR A 40 -14.94 -18.60 -4.84
C THR A 40 -14.77 -17.42 -3.88
N GLY A 41 -13.54 -17.15 -3.41
CA GLY A 41 -13.26 -16.03 -2.53
C GLY A 41 -13.67 -14.67 -3.11
N ARG A 42 -13.56 -14.48 -4.44
CA ARG A 42 -14.01 -13.27 -5.12
C ARG A 42 -15.54 -13.09 -5.03
N LYS A 43 -16.32 -14.16 -5.21
CA LYS A 43 -17.78 -14.11 -5.03
C LYS A 43 -18.15 -13.88 -3.57
N LEU A 44 -17.47 -14.59 -2.67
CA LEU A 44 -17.65 -14.41 -1.23
C LEU A 44 -17.42 -12.95 -0.83
N TRP A 45 -16.27 -12.35 -1.23
CA TRP A 45 -15.98 -10.95 -0.92
C TRP A 45 -17.07 -9.97 -1.37
N ARG A 46 -17.59 -10.14 -2.58
CA ARG A 46 -18.70 -9.31 -3.07
C ARG A 46 -19.95 -9.40 -2.19
N MET A 47 -20.25 -10.60 -1.69
CA MET A 47 -21.41 -10.82 -0.83
C MET A 47 -21.19 -10.26 0.58
N VAL A 48 -20.00 -10.46 1.15
CA VAL A 48 -19.75 -10.12 2.56
C VAL A 48 -19.46 -8.65 2.80
N ARG A 49 -18.78 -7.96 1.87
CA ARG A 49 -18.49 -6.53 2.02
C ARG A 49 -19.74 -5.65 2.04
N ASP A 50 -20.79 -6.09 1.34
CA ASP A 50 -22.04 -5.33 1.20
C ASP A 50 -23.02 -5.58 2.38
N ILE A 51 -22.85 -6.66 3.12
CA ILE A 51 -23.76 -7.08 4.21
C ILE A 51 -23.07 -7.19 5.57
N GLN A 52 -21.88 -6.64 5.70
CA GLN A 52 -21.09 -6.64 6.95
C GLN A 52 -20.93 -8.03 7.60
N VAL A 53 -20.79 -9.05 6.78
CA VAL A 53 -20.62 -10.43 7.27
C VAL A 53 -19.23 -10.63 7.89
N ILE A 54 -18.22 -9.89 7.43
CA ILE A 54 -16.90 -9.90 8.06
C ILE A 54 -16.96 -9.12 9.36
N PRO A 55 -16.69 -9.79 10.51
CA PRO A 55 -16.79 -9.16 11.81
C PRO A 55 -15.90 -7.93 11.93
N HIS A 56 -16.43 -6.85 12.46
CA HIS A 56 -15.67 -5.63 12.76
C HIS A 56 -14.85 -5.06 11.60
N LEU A 57 -15.24 -5.30 10.33
CA LEU A 57 -14.48 -4.87 9.15
C LEU A 57 -14.22 -3.35 9.15
N TRP A 58 -15.18 -2.57 9.64
CA TRP A 58 -15.02 -1.12 9.75
C TRP A 58 -13.91 -0.74 10.73
N ASP A 59 -13.95 -1.31 11.93
CA ASP A 59 -12.94 -1.04 12.97
C ASP A 59 -11.55 -1.55 12.54
N LEU A 60 -11.52 -2.69 11.82
CA LEU A 60 -10.28 -3.19 11.22
C LEU A 60 -9.69 -2.27 10.16
N LYS A 61 -10.54 -1.56 9.39
CA LYS A 61 -10.04 -0.56 8.44
C LYS A 61 -9.33 0.57 9.15
N HIS A 62 -9.88 1.08 10.25
CA HIS A 62 -9.22 2.09 11.08
C HIS A 62 -7.90 1.57 11.63
N GLN A 63 -7.87 0.35 12.15
CA GLN A 63 -6.64 -0.30 12.62
C GLN A 63 -5.59 -0.42 11.51
N MET A 64 -5.97 -0.87 10.30
CA MET A 64 -5.05 -0.97 9.17
C MET A 64 -4.58 0.40 8.68
N TYR A 65 -5.46 1.42 8.71
CA TYR A 65 -5.12 2.80 8.37
C TYR A 65 -4.03 3.34 9.29
N ASP A 66 -4.19 3.15 10.60
CA ASP A 66 -3.20 3.55 11.61
C ASP A 66 -1.87 2.80 11.43
N GLU A 67 -1.90 1.49 11.22
CA GLU A 67 -0.68 0.69 10.98
C GLU A 67 0.10 1.17 9.75
N GLN A 68 -0.63 1.55 8.70
CA GLN A 68 -0.05 2.04 7.46
C GLN A 68 0.35 3.52 7.51
N GLY A 69 -0.10 4.27 8.53
CA GLY A 69 0.13 5.71 8.63
C GLY A 69 -0.61 6.50 7.55
N GLY A 70 -1.81 6.04 7.17
CA GLY A 70 -2.67 6.71 6.20
C GLY A 70 -2.13 6.74 4.77
N ILE A 71 -1.25 5.81 4.39
CA ILE A 71 -0.72 5.68 3.03
C ILE A 71 -0.99 4.30 2.43
N CYS A 72 -1.10 4.24 1.11
CA CYS A 72 -1.24 2.99 0.37
C CYS A 72 -0.08 2.04 0.65
N CYS A 73 -0.37 0.77 0.96
CA CYS A 73 0.62 -0.24 1.29
C CYS A 73 1.63 -0.51 0.16
N TYR A 74 1.25 -0.25 -1.10
CA TYR A 74 2.10 -0.51 -2.26
C TYR A 74 2.87 0.72 -2.74
N CYS A 75 2.16 1.80 -3.08
CA CYS A 75 2.78 2.96 -3.75
C CYS A 75 3.13 4.11 -2.80
N GLY A 76 2.50 4.21 -1.62
CA GLY A 76 2.74 5.30 -0.68
C GLY A 76 1.89 6.56 -0.90
N LEU A 77 0.95 6.54 -1.84
CA LEU A 77 -0.05 7.60 -1.99
C LEU A 77 -0.91 7.72 -0.73
N ARG A 78 -1.29 8.95 -0.38
CA ARG A 78 -2.25 9.21 0.70
C ARG A 78 -3.56 8.48 0.44
N ILE A 79 -4.11 7.84 1.47
CA ILE A 79 -5.48 7.31 1.51
C ILE A 79 -6.25 8.06 2.59
N PHE A 80 -7.58 8.07 2.52
CA PHE A 80 -8.43 8.78 3.47
C PHE A 80 -9.48 7.84 4.04
N GLU A 81 -9.87 8.06 5.30
CA GLU A 81 -10.85 7.24 5.98
C GLU A 81 -12.30 7.55 5.56
N ASP A 82 -12.54 8.78 5.13
CA ASP A 82 -13.86 9.28 4.75
C ASP A 82 -14.02 9.53 3.24
N SER A 83 -15.13 10.14 2.86
CA SER A 83 -15.45 10.43 1.45
C SER A 83 -14.67 11.60 0.86
N GLU A 84 -13.91 12.33 1.66
CA GLU A 84 -13.17 13.52 1.23
C GLU A 84 -11.77 13.15 0.77
N GLY A 85 -11.63 12.68 -0.46
CA GLY A 85 -10.31 12.42 -1.03
C GLY A 85 -10.16 11.03 -1.66
N ARG A 86 -8.92 10.49 -1.63
CA ARG A 86 -8.59 9.20 -2.22
C ARG A 86 -9.14 8.06 -1.36
N LYS A 87 -10.23 7.47 -1.82
CA LYS A 87 -10.87 6.34 -1.12
C LYS A 87 -9.89 5.18 -0.94
N GLN A 88 -10.05 4.48 0.16
CA GLN A 88 -9.31 3.27 0.47
C GLN A 88 -10.05 2.03 -0.02
N SER A 89 -9.31 1.07 -0.56
CA SER A 89 -9.79 -0.28 -0.89
C SER A 89 -9.16 -1.30 0.06
N VAL A 90 -9.92 -2.31 0.45
CA VAL A 90 -9.37 -3.44 1.21
C VAL A 90 -8.68 -4.39 0.26
N GLU A 91 -7.39 -4.53 0.43
CA GLU A 91 -6.52 -5.42 -0.31
C GLU A 91 -6.37 -6.78 0.36
N HIS A 92 -6.39 -7.83 -0.45
CA HIS A 92 -6.02 -9.18 -0.05
C HIS A 92 -4.64 -9.49 -0.59
N VAL A 93 -3.64 -9.47 0.26
CA VAL A 93 -2.22 -9.66 -0.12
C VAL A 93 -2.03 -10.99 -0.84
N VAL A 94 -2.50 -12.08 -0.24
CA VAL A 94 -2.70 -13.35 -0.94
C VAL A 94 -4.05 -13.29 -1.66
N PRO A 95 -4.06 -13.51 -2.99
CA PRO A 95 -5.26 -13.29 -3.80
C PRO A 95 -6.44 -14.15 -3.37
N LYS A 96 -7.58 -13.50 -3.10
CA LYS A 96 -8.82 -14.14 -2.64
C LYS A 96 -9.45 -15.11 -3.64
N GLY A 97 -9.09 -15.00 -4.93
CA GLY A 97 -9.65 -15.85 -5.98
C GLY A 97 -9.39 -17.33 -5.74
N ALA A 98 -8.17 -17.69 -5.36
CA ALA A 98 -7.74 -19.04 -5.06
C ALA A 98 -7.80 -19.39 -3.55
N HIS A 99 -7.84 -18.38 -2.67
CA HIS A 99 -7.70 -18.51 -1.21
C HIS A 99 -8.93 -17.96 -0.49
N ARG A 100 -10.07 -18.63 -0.67
CA ARG A 100 -11.33 -18.24 -0.06
C ARG A 100 -11.25 -18.18 1.46
N GLU A 101 -10.50 -19.07 2.08
CA GLU A 101 -10.29 -19.17 3.51
C GLU A 101 -9.62 -17.93 4.11
N LEU A 102 -8.91 -17.15 3.29
CA LEU A 102 -8.20 -15.94 3.72
C LEU A 102 -9.00 -14.65 3.54
N VAL A 103 -10.25 -14.73 3.06
CA VAL A 103 -11.06 -13.55 2.72
C VAL A 103 -11.32 -12.63 3.91
N GLY A 104 -11.48 -13.17 5.11
CA GLY A 104 -11.69 -12.40 6.33
C GLY A 104 -10.44 -12.29 7.21
N GLU A 105 -9.36 -12.97 6.90
CA GLU A 105 -8.18 -13.08 7.77
C GLU A 105 -7.42 -11.76 7.86
N TYR A 106 -7.36 -11.18 9.06
CA TYR A 106 -6.67 -9.90 9.29
C TYR A 106 -5.21 -9.90 8.81
N LYS A 107 -4.51 -11.01 8.98
CA LYS A 107 -3.13 -11.19 8.48
C LYS A 107 -2.98 -11.03 6.97
N ASN A 108 -4.09 -11.14 6.22
CA ASN A 108 -4.12 -11.05 4.76
C ASN A 108 -4.70 -9.72 4.25
N LEU A 109 -5.15 -8.83 5.14
CA LEU A 109 -5.82 -7.59 4.76
C LEU A 109 -4.90 -6.38 4.95
N LEU A 110 -4.87 -5.51 3.96
CA LEU A 110 -4.24 -4.18 4.00
C LEU A 110 -5.15 -3.16 3.31
N LEU A 111 -4.74 -1.91 3.28
CA LEU A 111 -5.43 -0.85 2.56
C LEU A 111 -4.60 -0.36 1.37
N THR A 112 -5.28 -0.15 0.24
CA THR A 112 -4.69 0.45 -0.96
C THR A 112 -5.44 1.71 -1.37
N CYS A 113 -4.80 2.50 -2.23
CA CYS A 113 -5.41 3.68 -2.83
C CYS A 113 -6.41 3.29 -3.94
N SER A 114 -7.29 4.22 -4.26
CA SER A 114 -8.09 4.22 -5.48
C SER A 114 -7.73 5.44 -6.34
N ILE A 115 -8.05 5.38 -7.63
CA ILE A 115 -7.88 6.49 -8.56
C ILE A 115 -8.89 7.59 -8.23
N THR A 116 -8.47 8.85 -8.36
CA THR A 116 -9.29 10.04 -8.11
C THR A 116 -9.48 10.87 -9.37
N ASP A 117 -10.42 11.81 -9.33
CA ASP A 117 -10.58 12.79 -10.41
C ASP A 117 -9.34 13.69 -10.54
N ASP A 118 -8.63 13.99 -9.45
CA ASP A 118 -7.38 14.73 -9.48
C ASP A 118 -6.26 13.97 -10.19
N ASP A 119 -6.22 12.63 -10.08
CA ASP A 119 -5.27 11.80 -10.83
C ASP A 119 -5.58 11.84 -12.32
N ALA A 120 -6.85 11.75 -12.68
CA ALA A 120 -7.31 11.83 -14.06
C ALA A 120 -7.03 13.21 -14.68
N ASN A 121 -7.30 14.29 -13.93
CA ASN A 121 -7.02 15.65 -14.34
C ASN A 121 -5.51 15.90 -14.52
N LEU A 122 -4.67 15.40 -13.59
CA LEU A 122 -3.21 15.49 -13.70
C LEU A 122 -2.69 14.85 -15.00
N MET A 123 -3.27 13.73 -15.39
CA MET A 123 -2.86 12.98 -16.57
C MET A 123 -3.61 13.38 -17.85
N GLY A 124 -4.61 14.27 -17.76
CA GLY A 124 -5.42 14.72 -18.91
C GLY A 124 -6.30 13.62 -19.52
N VAL A 125 -6.75 12.66 -18.72
CA VAL A 125 -7.56 11.51 -19.15
C VAL A 125 -8.83 11.38 -18.31
N ALA A 126 -9.72 10.45 -18.66
CA ALA A 126 -10.90 10.15 -17.86
C ALA A 126 -10.54 9.30 -16.63
N THR A 127 -11.28 9.43 -15.52
CA THR A 127 -11.03 8.70 -14.26
C THR A 127 -11.06 7.16 -14.42
N ASN A 128 -11.76 6.66 -15.42
CA ASN A 128 -11.82 5.23 -15.73
C ASN A 128 -10.77 4.76 -16.76
N ASP A 129 -9.84 5.63 -17.16
CA ASP A 129 -8.80 5.29 -18.12
C ASP A 129 -7.92 4.15 -17.58
N PRO A 130 -7.69 3.07 -18.36
CA PRO A 130 -6.88 1.94 -17.93
C PRO A 130 -5.41 2.29 -17.64
N THR A 131 -4.90 3.39 -18.20
CA THR A 131 -3.51 3.84 -17.97
C THR A 131 -3.27 4.27 -16.52
N LEU A 132 -4.31 4.73 -15.82
CA LEU A 132 -4.26 5.14 -14.43
C LEU A 132 -4.19 3.95 -13.44
N ARG A 133 -4.59 2.75 -13.87
CA ARG A 133 -4.66 1.60 -12.97
C ARG A 133 -3.30 1.22 -12.43
N HIS A 134 -3.23 1.08 -11.10
CA HIS A 134 -2.05 0.63 -10.36
C HIS A 134 -2.48 -0.02 -9.05
N CYS A 135 -1.53 -0.57 -8.29
CA CYS A 135 -1.78 -1.24 -7.02
C CYS A 135 -2.82 -2.37 -7.15
N ASP A 136 -3.83 -2.41 -6.27
CA ASP A 136 -4.90 -3.44 -6.26
C ASP A 136 -5.65 -3.52 -7.59
N ASP A 137 -5.96 -2.37 -8.20
CA ASP A 137 -6.69 -2.31 -9.49
C ASP A 137 -5.90 -2.98 -10.64
N SER A 138 -4.57 -2.99 -10.56
CA SER A 138 -3.71 -3.67 -11.54
C SER A 138 -3.40 -5.12 -11.13
N LYS A 139 -3.14 -5.36 -9.85
CA LYS A 139 -2.75 -6.66 -9.31
C LYS A 139 -3.80 -7.73 -9.55
N ALA A 140 -5.08 -7.40 -9.33
CA ALA A 140 -6.20 -8.34 -9.42
C ALA A 140 -5.96 -9.61 -8.58
N ASP A 141 -5.90 -10.80 -9.19
CA ASP A 141 -5.64 -12.08 -8.50
C ASP A 141 -4.23 -12.62 -8.75
N LYS A 142 -3.27 -11.75 -9.11
CA LYS A 142 -1.88 -12.17 -9.26
C LYS A 142 -1.18 -12.18 -7.90
N PRO A 143 -0.38 -13.21 -7.57
CA PRO A 143 0.46 -13.20 -6.38
C PRO A 143 1.64 -12.23 -6.56
N LEU A 144 2.19 -11.75 -5.45
CA LEU A 144 3.43 -10.98 -5.40
C LEU A 144 4.53 -11.80 -4.73
N HIS A 145 5.77 -11.54 -5.12
CA HIS A 145 6.96 -12.10 -4.49
C HIS A 145 7.33 -11.32 -3.22
N TYR A 146 7.37 -9.97 -3.34
CA TYR A 146 7.58 -9.07 -2.22
C TYR A 146 6.25 -8.40 -1.85
N THR A 147 5.80 -8.65 -0.64
CA THR A 147 4.55 -8.07 -0.14
C THR A 147 4.83 -7.06 0.99
N PRO A 148 3.92 -6.10 1.25
CA PRO A 148 4.09 -5.18 2.36
C PRO A 148 4.11 -5.85 3.75
N LEU A 149 3.84 -7.15 3.84
CA LEU A 149 3.91 -7.93 5.08
C LEU A 149 5.29 -8.61 5.28
N MET A 150 6.22 -8.40 4.36
CA MET A 150 7.58 -8.94 4.38
C MET A 150 8.58 -7.80 4.51
N PRO A 151 9.48 -7.79 5.52
CA PRO A 151 10.49 -6.72 5.68
C PRO A 151 11.37 -6.52 4.44
N GLU A 152 11.62 -7.56 3.67
CA GLU A 152 12.43 -7.56 2.46
C GLU A 152 11.86 -6.63 1.36
N CYS A 153 10.57 -6.31 1.42
CA CYS A 153 9.95 -5.37 0.47
C CYS A 153 10.56 -3.97 0.52
N GLU A 154 11.19 -3.58 1.63
CA GLU A 154 11.80 -2.24 1.77
C GLU A 154 13.10 -2.09 0.98
N THR A 155 13.76 -3.18 0.65
CA THR A 155 15.03 -3.20 -0.09
C THR A 155 14.89 -3.73 -1.53
N ALA A 156 13.74 -4.33 -1.87
CA ALA A 156 13.49 -4.89 -3.19
C ALA A 156 13.28 -3.83 -4.29
N PHE A 157 12.98 -2.59 -3.91
CA PHE A 157 12.64 -1.49 -4.84
C PHE A 157 13.52 -0.27 -4.57
N GLN A 158 14.11 0.28 -5.62
CA GLN A 158 14.88 1.52 -5.59
C GLN A 158 14.14 2.61 -6.37
N TYR A 159 14.35 3.87 -6.00
CA TYR A 159 13.67 5.00 -6.61
C TYR A 159 14.69 6.02 -7.11
N ASP A 160 14.38 6.65 -8.25
CA ASP A 160 15.19 7.70 -8.82
C ASP A 160 14.57 9.10 -8.64
N VAL A 161 15.34 10.11 -8.97
CA VAL A 161 14.97 11.53 -8.80
C VAL A 161 13.86 12.01 -9.73
N VAL A 162 13.56 11.27 -10.79
CA VAL A 162 12.47 11.57 -11.71
C VAL A 162 11.21 10.79 -11.41
N GLY A 163 11.17 10.11 -10.25
CA GLY A 163 10.02 9.37 -9.77
C GLY A 163 9.89 7.96 -10.32
N GLY A 164 10.90 7.46 -11.05
CA GLY A 164 10.94 6.06 -11.49
C GLY A 164 11.13 5.09 -10.33
N VAL A 165 10.83 3.81 -10.59
CA VAL A 165 11.11 2.70 -9.67
C VAL A 165 11.89 1.62 -10.41
N GLN A 166 12.91 1.06 -9.78
CA GLN A 166 13.76 0.01 -10.30
C GLN A 166 13.73 -1.19 -9.35
N ALA A 167 13.80 -2.37 -9.93
CA ALA A 167 13.86 -3.63 -9.20
C ALA A 167 15.31 -3.98 -8.84
N THR A 168 15.49 -4.62 -7.68
CA THR A 168 16.81 -5.17 -7.30
C THR A 168 17.03 -6.57 -7.85
N ASP A 169 15.97 -7.26 -8.27
CA ASP A 169 16.00 -8.60 -8.88
C ASP A 169 14.78 -8.85 -9.79
N ASP A 170 14.74 -10.00 -10.45
CA ASP A 170 13.66 -10.36 -11.38
C ASP A 170 12.29 -10.52 -10.69
N GLN A 171 12.26 -10.91 -9.43
CA GLN A 171 11.02 -11.03 -8.64
C GLN A 171 10.42 -9.65 -8.36
N ALA A 172 11.25 -8.71 -7.93
CA ALA A 172 10.85 -7.31 -7.76
C ALA A 172 10.39 -6.69 -9.07
N GLN A 173 11.04 -7.01 -10.21
CA GLN A 173 10.63 -6.55 -11.53
C GLN A 173 9.22 -7.06 -11.88
N SER A 174 8.95 -8.34 -11.64
CA SER A 174 7.61 -8.91 -11.84
C SER A 174 6.54 -8.23 -10.97
N ASP A 175 6.89 -7.86 -9.74
CA ASP A 175 5.98 -7.15 -8.84
C ASP A 175 5.73 -5.71 -9.27
N ILE A 176 6.76 -4.99 -9.78
CA ILE A 176 6.60 -3.65 -10.39
C ILE A 176 5.59 -3.72 -11.53
N GLU A 177 5.73 -4.68 -12.43
CA GLU A 177 4.83 -4.87 -13.58
C GLU A 177 3.41 -5.26 -13.14
N THR A 178 3.28 -6.17 -12.18
CA THR A 178 2.00 -6.64 -11.66
C THR A 178 1.21 -5.51 -11.00
N LEU A 179 1.87 -4.67 -10.21
CA LEU A 179 1.29 -3.52 -9.52
C LEU A 179 1.28 -2.25 -10.37
N ARG A 180 1.94 -2.26 -11.53
CA ARG A 180 2.20 -1.09 -12.37
C ARG A 180 2.77 0.09 -11.58
N LEU A 181 3.75 -0.19 -10.73
CA LEU A 181 4.38 0.84 -9.90
C LEU A 181 5.18 1.86 -10.72
N ASP A 182 5.52 1.53 -11.96
CA ASP A 182 6.23 2.42 -12.91
C ASP A 182 5.29 3.14 -13.90
N CYS A 183 3.99 3.25 -13.61
CA CYS A 183 3.07 4.03 -14.45
C CYS A 183 3.32 5.54 -14.32
N ASP A 184 2.98 6.28 -15.39
CA ASP A 184 3.26 7.71 -15.49
C ASP A 184 2.62 8.52 -14.37
N LEU A 185 1.38 8.18 -13.95
CA LEU A 185 0.73 8.82 -12.81
C LEU A 185 1.59 8.74 -11.55
N LEU A 186 2.09 7.54 -11.20
CA LEU A 186 2.92 7.38 -10.00
C LEU A 186 4.28 8.05 -10.14
N LYS A 187 4.87 8.12 -11.34
CA LYS A 187 6.09 8.88 -11.60
C LYS A 187 5.88 10.36 -11.32
N GLU A 188 4.83 10.97 -11.88
CA GLU A 188 4.54 12.39 -11.67
C GLU A 188 4.25 12.71 -10.20
N ARG A 189 3.47 11.87 -9.51
CA ARG A 189 3.17 12.04 -8.09
C ARG A 189 4.43 11.93 -7.22
N ARG A 190 5.29 10.93 -7.47
CA ARG A 190 6.58 10.79 -6.76
C ARG A 190 7.51 11.94 -7.03
N LYS A 191 7.63 12.37 -8.31
CA LYS A 191 8.45 13.52 -8.69
C LYS A 191 8.02 14.78 -7.95
N ALA A 192 6.71 15.04 -7.83
CA ALA A 192 6.20 16.16 -7.06
C ALA A 192 6.59 16.05 -5.57
N ALA A 193 6.48 14.87 -4.97
CA ALA A 193 6.87 14.64 -3.58
C ALA A 193 8.38 14.77 -3.35
N LEU A 194 9.20 14.40 -4.32
CA LEU A 194 10.67 14.52 -4.27
C LEU A 194 11.16 15.96 -4.35
N SER A 195 10.31 16.94 -4.72
CA SER A 195 10.69 18.35 -4.83
C SER A 195 11.30 18.92 -3.54
N ILE A 196 10.97 18.38 -2.39
CA ILE A 196 11.55 18.78 -1.08
C ILE A 196 13.06 18.52 -0.95
N LEU A 197 13.64 17.71 -1.84
CA LEU A 197 15.07 17.39 -1.88
C LEU A 197 15.88 18.40 -2.72
N PHE A 198 15.20 19.38 -3.34
CA PHE A 198 15.82 20.35 -4.27
C PHE A 198 15.60 21.78 -3.79
N ASP A 199 16.57 22.65 -4.08
CA ASP A 199 16.46 24.09 -3.91
C ASP A 199 15.73 24.77 -5.09
N GLU A 200 15.58 26.11 -5.04
CA GLU A 200 14.91 26.91 -6.09
C GLU A 200 15.62 26.86 -7.44
N ASP A 201 16.93 26.56 -7.45
CA ASP A 201 17.76 26.44 -8.66
C ASP A 201 17.72 25.01 -9.23
N GLY A 202 17.04 24.07 -8.57
CA GLY A 202 16.93 22.67 -8.99
C GLY A 202 18.14 21.80 -8.60
N ASN A 203 19.03 22.28 -7.75
CA ASN A 203 20.11 21.49 -7.17
C ASN A 203 19.61 20.76 -5.92
N PHE A 204 20.30 19.66 -5.55
CA PHE A 204 20.03 19.06 -4.24
C PHE A 204 20.33 20.06 -3.12
N ILE A 205 19.46 20.10 -2.12
CA ILE A 205 19.72 20.80 -0.85
C ILE A 205 21.00 20.27 -0.20
N SER A 206 21.51 20.99 0.81
CA SER A 206 22.76 20.58 1.49
C SER A 206 22.72 19.16 2.04
N SER A 207 23.89 18.50 2.14
CA SER A 207 24.00 17.17 2.74
C SER A 207 23.50 17.13 4.19
N GLU A 208 23.55 18.23 4.92
CA GLU A 208 23.00 18.32 6.28
C GLU A 208 21.46 18.27 6.26
N GLU A 209 20.83 19.02 5.36
CA GLU A 209 19.38 19.03 5.20
C GLU A 209 18.87 17.69 4.67
N LEU A 210 19.57 17.08 3.69
CA LEU A 210 19.26 15.72 3.21
C LEU A 210 19.28 14.70 4.35
N ARG A 211 20.28 14.76 5.26
CA ARG A 211 20.35 13.86 6.42
C ARG A 211 19.18 14.10 7.40
N LYS A 212 18.80 15.37 7.62
CA LYS A 212 17.62 15.70 8.45
C LYS A 212 16.34 15.12 7.87
N ILE A 213 16.14 15.28 6.55
CA ILE A 213 14.98 14.71 5.85
C ILE A 213 15.01 13.19 5.94
N SER A 214 16.10 12.53 5.54
CA SER A 214 16.22 11.07 5.58
C SER A 214 15.94 10.48 6.97
N THR A 215 16.39 11.16 8.03
CA THR A 215 16.18 10.70 9.40
C THR A 215 14.73 10.85 9.87
N ASN A 216 14.06 11.94 9.47
CA ASN A 216 12.76 12.31 10.05
C ASN A 216 11.56 11.98 9.16
N ILE A 217 11.75 11.78 7.85
CA ILE A 217 10.65 11.61 6.90
C ILE A 217 9.75 10.39 7.18
N MET A 218 10.25 9.41 7.92
CA MET A 218 9.51 8.23 8.36
C MET A 218 8.81 8.44 9.72
N SER A 219 8.88 9.64 10.31
CA SER A 219 8.19 9.96 11.55
C SER A 219 6.73 10.29 11.27
N ARG A 220 5.86 9.87 12.18
CA ARG A 220 4.44 10.15 12.12
C ARG A 220 4.14 11.54 12.69
N ASP A 221 3.15 12.21 12.13
CA ASP A 221 2.62 13.47 12.64
C ASP A 221 1.70 13.27 13.87
N GLU A 222 1.07 14.37 14.33
CA GLU A 222 0.17 14.38 15.48
C GLU A 222 -1.10 13.53 15.25
N ASP A 223 -1.49 13.33 14.00
CA ASP A 223 -2.61 12.49 13.59
C ASP A 223 -2.19 11.03 13.31
N ASN A 224 -0.99 10.63 13.76
CA ASN A 224 -0.42 9.30 13.53
C ASN A 224 -0.18 8.95 12.04
N ARG A 225 -0.03 9.95 11.15
CA ARG A 225 0.12 9.80 9.71
C ARG A 225 1.57 9.92 9.28
N LEU A 226 1.96 9.12 8.29
CA LEU A 226 3.23 9.26 7.58
C LEU A 226 3.09 10.28 6.44
N PRO A 227 4.14 11.01 6.06
CA PRO A 227 4.16 11.78 4.83
C PRO A 227 3.91 10.88 3.61
N GLU A 228 3.22 11.41 2.61
CA GLU A 228 3.03 10.73 1.33
C GLU A 228 4.39 10.42 0.70
N PHE A 229 4.56 9.23 0.14
CA PHE A 229 5.82 8.74 -0.43
C PHE A 229 7.04 8.81 0.50
N CYS A 230 6.88 8.82 1.82
CA CYS A 230 7.98 8.97 2.77
C CYS A 230 9.15 8.00 2.53
N PHE A 231 8.87 6.74 2.20
CA PHE A 231 9.90 5.73 1.92
C PHE A 231 10.61 5.96 0.57
N VAL A 232 9.95 6.59 -0.41
CA VAL A 232 10.55 7.01 -1.68
C VAL A 232 11.51 8.17 -1.43
N ILE A 233 11.07 9.20 -0.72
CA ILE A 233 11.88 10.36 -0.36
C ILE A 233 13.12 9.92 0.42
N LYS A 234 12.94 9.02 1.40
CA LYS A 234 14.06 8.46 2.16
C LYS A 234 15.04 7.72 1.26
N SER A 235 14.55 6.84 0.38
CA SER A 235 15.40 6.04 -0.51
C SER A 235 16.26 6.92 -1.42
N VAL A 236 15.69 7.98 -2.00
CA VAL A 236 16.42 8.91 -2.86
C VAL A 236 17.43 9.73 -2.05
N ALA A 237 17.04 10.26 -0.89
CA ALA A 237 17.94 11.02 -0.03
C ALA A 237 19.15 10.19 0.42
N ASP A 238 18.93 8.93 0.82
CA ASP A 238 19.99 8.00 1.23
C ASP A 238 20.95 7.68 0.08
N SER A 239 20.42 7.49 -1.14
CA SER A 239 21.26 7.24 -2.34
C SER A 239 22.18 8.42 -2.63
N VAL A 240 21.64 9.64 -2.65
CA VAL A 240 22.42 10.87 -2.89
C VAL A 240 23.50 11.07 -1.83
N LEU A 241 23.19 10.82 -0.56
CA LEU A 241 24.15 10.92 0.53
C LEU A 241 25.28 9.90 0.41
N SER A 242 24.98 8.70 -0.08
CA SER A 242 25.96 7.64 -0.28
C SER A 242 26.94 7.98 -1.42
N GLU A 243 26.44 8.51 -2.53
CA GLU A 243 27.25 8.93 -3.68
C GLU A 243 28.18 10.08 -3.32
N ASN A 244 27.69 11.08 -2.57
CA ASN A 244 28.49 12.22 -2.12
C ASN A 244 29.60 11.81 -1.15
N THR A 245 29.41 10.73 -0.40
CA THR A 245 30.44 10.19 0.51
C THR A 245 31.59 9.55 -0.27
N ILE A 246 31.31 8.87 -1.38
CA ILE A 246 32.31 8.23 -2.25
C ILE A 246 33.13 9.28 -3.02
N ALA A 247 32.49 10.38 -3.46
CA ALA A 247 33.16 11.45 -4.22
C ALA A 247 34.11 12.32 -3.37
N THR A 248 34.12 12.17 -2.05
CA THR A 248 34.95 12.96 -1.11
C THR A 248 36.17 12.19 -0.59
N ILE A 249 36.38 10.94 -1.02
CA ILE A 249 37.54 10.08 -0.72
C ILE A 249 38.47 10.01 -1.95
#